data_f37580dbb82e888a96f127ae330854c3
#
_entry.id   f37580dbb82e888a96f127ae330854c3
#
_cell.length_a   1.000
_cell.length_b   1.000
_cell.length_c   1.000
_cell.angle_alpha   90.00
_cell.angle_beta   90.00
_cell.angle_gamma   90.00
#
_symmetry.space_group_name_H-M   'P 1'
#
loop_
_entity.id
_entity.type
_entity.pdbx_description
1 polymer ?
#
loop_
_entity_poly.entity_id
_entity_poly.type
_entity_poly.pdbx_seq_one_letter_code
_entity_poly.pdbx_strand_id
1 'polypeptide(L)'
;MKSKKQAIILSVIASIALLVLIVGATYAYFQASGGTGTSANLRVTTYTTDVFNFEVGSDISIYADATSFASGKGNASGNTFAKAILTANNKTNTSTMNYYLYLNISNNTFTYTQNENTPELLLTIADANGNAVTDITSLTYKKVTDGKGASISGYDITNKSGLITLFNNKEI
;
A
#
# COMPACT_ATOMS: atom_id res chain seq x y z
N MET A 1 -10.81 64.09 -2.58
CA MET A 1 -10.88 63.06 -3.64
C MET A 1 -9.70 62.06 -3.65
N LYS A 2 -8.54 62.38 -3.05
CA LYS A 2 -7.40 61.42 -2.99
C LYS A 2 -7.68 60.18 -2.16
N SER A 3 -8.45 60.27 -1.06
CA SER A 3 -8.68 59.11 -0.14
C SER A 3 -9.55 57.99 -0.74
N LYS A 4 -10.55 58.32 -1.57
CA LYS A 4 -11.39 57.31 -2.21
C LYS A 4 -10.64 56.48 -3.25
N LYS A 5 -9.73 57.07 -4.02
CA LYS A 5 -8.88 56.34 -4.97
C LYS A 5 -7.89 55.42 -4.26
N GLN A 6 -7.31 55.89 -3.16
CA GLN A 6 -6.42 55.05 -2.35
C GLN A 6 -7.14 53.86 -1.71
N ALA A 7 -8.36 54.06 -1.22
CA ALA A 7 -9.17 52.98 -0.67
C ALA A 7 -9.53 51.89 -1.71
N ILE A 8 -9.86 52.34 -2.94
CA ILE A 8 -10.13 51.38 -4.04
C ILE A 8 -8.87 50.60 -4.43
N ILE A 9 -7.72 51.27 -4.56
CA ILE A 9 -6.45 50.58 -4.87
C ILE A 9 -6.09 49.61 -3.78
N LEU A 10 -6.21 49.98 -2.51
CA LEU A 10 -5.93 49.09 -1.38
C LEU A 10 -6.85 47.88 -1.35
N SER A 11 -8.15 48.06 -1.64
CA SER A 11 -9.12 46.97 -1.73
C SER A 11 -8.77 45.98 -2.87
N VAL A 12 -8.36 46.47 -4.02
CA VAL A 12 -7.95 45.61 -5.15
C VAL A 12 -6.70 44.82 -4.80
N ILE A 13 -5.69 45.47 -4.19
CA ILE A 13 -4.47 44.78 -3.74
C ILE A 13 -4.79 43.71 -2.69
N ALA A 14 -5.64 44.02 -1.73
CA ALA A 14 -6.05 43.07 -0.70
C ALA A 14 -6.81 41.87 -1.30
N SER A 15 -7.68 42.09 -2.30
CA SER A 15 -8.40 41.01 -2.99
C SER A 15 -7.45 40.11 -3.78
N ILE A 16 -6.46 40.68 -4.47
CA ILE A 16 -5.44 39.88 -5.19
C ILE A 16 -4.59 39.10 -4.21
N ALA A 17 -4.15 39.69 -3.11
CA ALA A 17 -3.37 38.98 -2.09
C ALA A 17 -4.15 37.83 -1.47
N LEU A 18 -5.46 38.02 -1.22
CA LEU A 18 -6.33 36.96 -0.71
C LEU A 18 -6.48 35.81 -1.71
N LEU A 19 -6.64 36.11 -3.01
CA LEU A 19 -6.70 35.10 -4.05
C LEU A 19 -5.40 34.28 -4.15
N VAL A 20 -4.24 34.95 -4.11
CA VAL A 20 -2.93 34.28 -4.12
C VAL A 20 -2.76 33.37 -2.88
N LEU A 21 -3.22 33.82 -1.71
CA LEU A 21 -3.20 33.05 -0.48
C LEU A 21 -4.08 31.77 -0.57
N ILE A 22 -5.29 31.91 -1.11
CA ILE A 22 -6.21 30.78 -1.30
C ILE A 22 -5.62 29.77 -2.29
N VAL A 23 -5.12 30.22 -3.44
CA VAL A 23 -4.51 29.36 -4.45
C VAL A 23 -3.26 28.69 -3.89
N GLY A 24 -2.41 29.43 -3.17
CA GLY A 24 -1.19 28.90 -2.57
C GLY A 24 -1.49 27.85 -1.47
N ALA A 25 -2.46 28.12 -0.61
CA ALA A 25 -2.88 27.16 0.42
C ALA A 25 -3.52 25.91 -0.20
N THR A 26 -4.35 26.09 -1.24
CA THR A 26 -4.94 24.95 -1.98
C THR A 26 -3.87 24.14 -2.68
N TYR A 27 -2.91 24.79 -3.34
CA TYR A 27 -1.79 24.11 -3.99
C TYR A 27 -0.92 23.36 -2.98
N ALA A 28 -0.59 23.99 -1.85
CA ALA A 28 0.16 23.32 -0.78
C ALA A 28 -0.59 22.13 -0.19
N TYR A 29 -1.92 22.24 -0.03
CA TYR A 29 -2.77 21.13 0.41
C TYR A 29 -2.78 19.98 -0.60
N PHE A 30 -2.91 20.28 -1.90
CA PHE A 30 -2.87 19.24 -2.94
C PHE A 30 -1.47 18.65 -3.15
N GLN A 31 -0.40 19.41 -2.96
CA GLN A 31 0.97 18.88 -2.94
C GLN A 31 1.21 17.95 -1.73
N ALA A 32 0.62 18.27 -0.59
CA ALA A 32 0.69 17.44 0.61
C ALA A 32 -0.20 16.18 0.52
N SER A 33 -1.32 16.26 -0.23
CA SER A 33 -2.29 15.18 -0.36
C SER A 33 -2.28 14.47 -1.72
N GLY A 34 -1.64 15.05 -2.75
CA GLY A 34 -1.66 14.60 -4.14
C GLY A 34 -0.32 14.13 -4.68
N GLY A 35 0.55 13.60 -3.86
CA GLY A 35 1.74 12.90 -4.34
C GLY A 35 1.30 11.71 -5.19
N THR A 36 1.64 11.77 -6.49
CA THR A 36 1.46 10.67 -7.45
C THR A 36 1.87 9.35 -6.82
N GLY A 37 0.91 8.45 -6.70
CA GLY A 37 0.93 7.19 -5.99
C GLY A 37 2.23 6.40 -6.05
N THR A 38 3.05 6.61 -5.07
CA THR A 38 4.04 5.67 -4.54
C THR A 38 4.45 6.24 -3.18
N SER A 39 4.02 5.58 -2.11
CA SER A 39 4.29 5.91 -0.71
C SER A 39 3.31 6.93 -0.11
N ALA A 40 2.24 6.45 0.46
CA ALA A 40 1.49 7.23 1.43
C ALA A 40 2.34 7.38 2.70
N ASN A 41 3.16 8.42 2.77
CA ASN A 41 3.76 8.84 4.02
C ASN A 41 2.66 9.53 4.85
N LEU A 42 1.91 8.73 5.59
CA LEU A 42 1.00 9.26 6.59
C LEU A 42 1.82 9.75 7.78
N ARG A 43 2.17 11.02 7.79
CA ARG A 43 2.77 11.66 8.96
C ARG A 43 1.66 12.07 9.90
N VAL A 44 1.27 11.21 10.81
CA VAL A 44 0.42 11.57 11.95
C VAL A 44 1.32 12.19 13.02
N THR A 45 1.31 13.52 13.12
CA THR A 45 1.96 14.21 14.23
C THR A 45 0.95 14.26 15.38
N THR A 46 0.98 13.28 16.26
CA THR A 46 0.30 13.38 17.55
C THR A 46 1.16 14.21 18.51
N TYR A 47 0.56 14.85 19.52
CA TYR A 47 1.26 15.59 20.58
C TYR A 47 2.11 14.70 21.49
N THR A 48 2.12 13.41 21.28
CA THR A 48 3.02 12.43 21.87
C THR A 48 4.23 12.28 20.95
N THR A 49 5.41 12.25 21.51
CA THR A 49 6.72 12.22 20.86
C THR A 49 7.01 10.93 20.07
N ASP A 50 6.01 10.08 19.83
CA ASP A 50 6.16 8.83 19.11
C ASP A 50 6.02 9.06 17.59
N VAL A 51 6.94 8.53 16.83
CA VAL A 51 6.95 8.65 15.36
C VAL A 51 6.56 7.31 14.76
N PHE A 52 5.50 7.34 13.97
CA PHE A 52 5.08 6.23 13.13
C PHE A 52 5.59 6.44 11.71
N ASN A 53 6.32 5.47 11.18
CA ASN A 53 6.81 5.47 9.81
C ASN A 53 6.32 4.22 9.09
N PHE A 54 5.94 4.37 7.82
CA PHE A 54 5.50 3.27 6.96
C PHE A 54 6.35 3.26 5.70
N GLU A 55 6.98 2.11 5.42
CA GLU A 55 7.81 1.89 4.26
C GLU A 55 7.22 0.76 3.42
N VAL A 56 7.22 0.91 2.10
CA VAL A 56 6.81 -0.13 1.15
C VAL A 56 7.90 -0.33 0.10
N GLY A 57 8.05 -1.56 -0.33
CA GLY A 57 8.94 -1.91 -1.44
C GLY A 57 8.32 -1.57 -2.81
N SER A 58 9.04 -1.94 -3.85
CA SER A 58 8.59 -1.75 -5.23
C SER A 58 7.41 -2.65 -5.58
N ASP A 59 6.66 -2.26 -6.60
CA ASP A 59 5.58 -3.09 -7.16
C ASP A 59 6.13 -4.43 -7.66
N ILE A 60 5.33 -5.48 -7.50
CA ILE A 60 5.62 -6.80 -8.05
C ILE A 60 5.00 -6.89 -9.44
N SER A 61 5.81 -7.30 -10.42
CA SER A 61 5.33 -7.66 -11.74
C SER A 61 5.71 -9.12 -12.04
N ILE A 62 4.70 -9.95 -12.32
CA ILE A 62 4.88 -11.36 -12.65
C ILE A 62 4.34 -11.58 -14.05
N TYR A 63 5.17 -12.14 -14.91
CA TYR A 63 4.79 -12.58 -16.24
C TYR A 63 4.94 -14.10 -16.34
N ALA A 64 3.89 -14.77 -16.82
CA ALA A 64 3.91 -16.18 -17.12
C ALA A 64 3.14 -16.43 -18.43
N ASP A 65 3.66 -17.32 -19.25
CA ASP A 65 3.03 -17.81 -20.46
C ASP A 65 2.74 -19.32 -20.37
N ALA A 66 2.17 -19.90 -21.41
CA ALA A 66 1.85 -21.33 -21.43
C ALA A 66 3.07 -22.22 -21.19
N THR A 67 4.27 -21.77 -21.55
CA THR A 67 5.50 -22.53 -21.34
C THR A 67 5.96 -22.51 -19.88
N SER A 68 5.55 -21.50 -19.13
CA SER A 68 5.85 -21.36 -17.70
C SER A 68 5.18 -22.44 -16.85
N PHE A 69 4.06 -22.99 -17.32
CA PHE A 69 3.30 -24.04 -16.64
C PHE A 69 3.65 -25.46 -17.13
N ALA A 70 4.64 -25.59 -18.03
CA ALA A 70 5.04 -26.90 -18.55
C ALA A 70 5.74 -27.74 -17.48
N SER A 71 5.64 -29.06 -17.60
CA SER A 71 6.35 -30.00 -16.74
C SER A 71 7.86 -29.72 -16.73
N GLY A 72 8.47 -29.77 -15.55
CA GLY A 72 9.89 -29.48 -15.36
C GLY A 72 10.22 -27.98 -15.21
N LYS A 73 9.24 -27.09 -15.34
CA LYS A 73 9.42 -25.65 -15.08
C LYS A 73 9.15 -25.33 -13.61
N GLY A 74 9.92 -24.41 -13.06
CA GLY A 74 9.70 -23.89 -11.72
C GLY A 74 8.76 -22.68 -11.73
N ASN A 75 8.58 -22.09 -10.56
CA ASN A 75 7.71 -20.91 -10.41
C ASN A 75 8.39 -19.63 -10.88
N ALA A 76 7.61 -18.74 -11.47
CA ALA A 76 7.93 -17.33 -11.50
C ALA A 76 7.54 -16.71 -10.14
N SER A 77 8.40 -15.90 -9.56
CA SER A 77 8.12 -15.23 -8.29
C SER A 77 8.64 -13.80 -8.29
N GLY A 78 7.94 -12.94 -7.58
CA GLY A 78 8.37 -11.60 -7.25
C GLY A 78 8.15 -11.37 -5.76
N ASN A 79 8.90 -10.48 -5.15
CA ASN A 79 8.80 -10.14 -3.75
C ASN A 79 8.83 -8.64 -3.52
N THR A 80 8.14 -8.22 -2.48
CA THR A 80 8.15 -6.85 -1.96
C THR A 80 7.98 -6.90 -0.45
N PHE A 81 7.99 -5.75 0.19
CA PHE A 81 7.77 -5.65 1.62
C PHE A 81 6.88 -4.46 1.96
N ALA A 82 6.22 -4.56 3.10
CA ALA A 82 5.60 -3.43 3.78
C ALA A 82 6.08 -3.45 5.24
N LYS A 83 6.54 -2.32 5.75
CA LYS A 83 7.11 -2.21 7.08
C LYS A 83 6.48 -1.03 7.80
N ALA A 84 5.92 -1.29 8.97
CA ALA A 84 5.43 -0.29 9.89
C ALA A 84 6.41 -0.19 11.06
N ILE A 85 6.85 1.02 11.39
CA ILE A 85 7.81 1.28 12.46
C ILE A 85 7.17 2.28 13.41
N LEU A 86 6.99 1.87 14.66
CA LEU A 86 6.62 2.75 15.75
C LEU A 86 7.89 3.05 16.57
N THR A 87 8.30 4.31 16.58
CA THR A 87 9.43 4.77 17.41
C THR A 87 8.87 5.54 18.60
N ALA A 88 8.91 4.93 19.78
CA ALA A 88 8.54 5.56 21.04
C ALA A 88 9.71 6.40 21.55
N ASN A 89 9.49 7.69 21.76
CA ASN A 89 10.50 8.61 22.31
C ASN A 89 10.67 8.48 23.84
N ASN A 90 9.74 7.81 24.49
CA ASN A 90 9.80 7.57 25.92
C ASN A 90 9.71 6.08 26.24
N LYS A 91 10.73 5.52 26.87
CA LYS A 91 10.80 4.09 27.23
C LYS A 91 9.72 3.61 28.21
N THR A 92 8.95 4.53 28.78
CA THR A 92 7.82 4.21 29.68
C THR A 92 6.46 4.26 28.99
N ASN A 93 6.40 4.64 27.72
CA ASN A 93 5.15 4.71 26.96
C ASN A 93 4.89 3.38 26.25
N THR A 94 3.84 2.69 26.64
CA THR A 94 3.31 1.50 25.97
C THR A 94 2.24 1.96 24.95
N SER A 95 2.61 2.87 24.05
CA SER A 95 1.68 3.28 22.99
C SER A 95 1.54 2.14 22.00
N THR A 96 0.32 1.69 21.77
CA THR A 96 -0.01 0.73 20.73
C THR A 96 -0.67 1.47 19.56
N MET A 97 -0.38 1.05 18.35
CA MET A 97 -1.02 1.60 17.16
C MET A 97 -1.60 0.46 16.30
N ASN A 98 -2.73 0.75 15.71
CA ASN A 98 -3.35 -0.20 14.80
C ASN A 98 -3.08 0.19 13.34
N TYR A 99 -2.80 -0.79 12.51
CA TYR A 99 -2.57 -0.58 11.09
C TYR A 99 -3.47 -1.46 10.22
N TYR A 100 -3.62 -1.02 8.98
CA TYR A 100 -4.32 -1.72 7.92
C TYR A 100 -3.33 -2.02 6.80
N LEU A 101 -3.34 -3.23 6.27
CA LEU A 101 -2.52 -3.60 5.12
C LEU A 101 -3.39 -4.08 3.99
N TYR A 102 -3.20 -3.50 2.83
CA TYR A 102 -3.91 -3.84 1.61
C TYR A 102 -2.94 -4.28 0.52
N LEU A 103 -3.36 -5.26 -0.27
CA LEU A 103 -2.73 -5.62 -1.53
C LEU A 103 -3.60 -5.08 -2.67
N ASN A 104 -3.03 -4.28 -3.54
CA ASN A 104 -3.70 -3.87 -4.76
C ASN A 104 -3.21 -4.72 -5.93
N ILE A 105 -4.13 -5.45 -6.56
CA ILE A 105 -3.84 -6.30 -7.72
C ILE A 105 -4.39 -5.62 -8.96
N SER A 106 -3.49 -5.19 -9.84
CA SER A 106 -3.83 -4.63 -11.14
C SER A 106 -3.48 -5.61 -12.26
N ASN A 107 -4.30 -5.64 -13.31
CA ASN A 107 -4.01 -6.41 -14.53
C ASN A 107 -3.75 -7.90 -14.30
N ASN A 108 -4.45 -8.53 -13.36
CA ASN A 108 -4.35 -9.97 -13.17
C ASN A 108 -5.11 -10.71 -14.27
N THR A 109 -4.37 -11.46 -15.08
CA THR A 109 -4.89 -12.31 -16.15
C THR A 109 -4.79 -13.81 -15.84
N PHE A 110 -4.30 -14.17 -14.65
CA PHE A 110 -4.23 -15.56 -14.21
C PHE A 110 -5.63 -16.11 -13.94
N THR A 111 -5.88 -17.31 -14.42
CA THR A 111 -7.15 -18.04 -14.28
C THR A 111 -6.87 -19.50 -13.91
N TYR A 112 -7.91 -20.25 -13.57
CA TYR A 112 -7.77 -21.68 -13.27
C TYR A 112 -7.83 -22.50 -14.57
N THR A 113 -6.68 -22.59 -15.28
CA THR A 113 -6.65 -23.26 -16.60
C THR A 113 -6.64 -24.78 -16.51
N GLN A 114 -6.11 -25.37 -15.41
CA GLN A 114 -6.07 -26.83 -15.26
C GLN A 114 -7.38 -27.37 -14.67
N ASN A 115 -7.81 -26.82 -13.55
CA ASN A 115 -9.09 -27.10 -12.90
C ASN A 115 -9.40 -26.00 -11.88
N GLU A 116 -10.66 -25.88 -11.48
CA GLU A 116 -11.17 -24.83 -10.60
C GLU A 116 -10.50 -24.78 -9.20
N ASN A 117 -9.76 -25.82 -8.82
CA ASN A 117 -9.13 -25.93 -7.49
C ASN A 117 -7.62 -25.74 -7.50
N THR A 118 -7.00 -25.68 -8.67
CA THR A 118 -5.53 -25.51 -8.78
C THR A 118 -5.18 -24.05 -9.06
N PRO A 119 -4.76 -23.27 -8.06
CA PRO A 119 -4.39 -21.89 -8.24
C PRO A 119 -3.14 -21.76 -9.10
N GLU A 120 -3.13 -20.75 -9.97
CA GLU A 120 -2.00 -20.37 -10.79
C GLU A 120 -1.18 -19.22 -10.18
N LEU A 121 -1.78 -18.46 -9.26
CA LEU A 121 -1.13 -17.36 -8.57
C LEU A 121 -1.35 -17.46 -7.07
N LEU A 122 -0.26 -17.59 -6.32
CA LEU A 122 -0.26 -17.66 -4.87
C LEU A 122 0.46 -16.46 -4.26
N LEU A 123 -0.12 -15.90 -3.22
CA LEU A 123 0.49 -14.91 -2.35
C LEU A 123 1.05 -15.61 -1.11
N THR A 124 2.33 -15.48 -0.87
CA THR A 124 2.97 -15.87 0.40
C THR A 124 3.32 -14.61 1.19
N ILE A 125 3.06 -14.63 2.48
CA ILE A 125 3.37 -13.53 3.38
C ILE A 125 4.19 -14.09 4.53
N ALA A 126 5.28 -13.41 4.86
CA ALA A 126 6.08 -13.70 6.03
C ALA A 126 6.17 -12.48 6.94
N ASP A 127 6.25 -12.72 8.23
CA ASP A 127 6.51 -11.67 9.22
C ASP A 127 8.00 -11.22 9.16
N ALA A 128 8.38 -10.25 10.00
CA ALA A 128 9.73 -9.73 10.08
C ALA A 128 10.78 -10.78 10.49
N ASN A 129 10.36 -11.90 11.09
CA ASN A 129 11.22 -13.01 11.50
C ASN A 129 11.29 -14.12 10.43
N GLY A 130 10.58 -13.96 9.31
CA GLY A 130 10.51 -14.95 8.24
C GLY A 130 9.46 -16.03 8.46
N ASN A 131 8.63 -15.96 9.51
CA ASN A 131 7.57 -16.93 9.73
C ASN A 131 6.41 -16.69 8.77
N ALA A 132 5.86 -17.77 8.23
CA ALA A 132 4.69 -17.66 7.36
C ALA A 132 3.47 -17.13 8.13
N VAL A 133 2.81 -16.13 7.56
CA VAL A 133 1.52 -15.62 8.05
C VAL A 133 0.41 -16.43 7.39
N THR A 134 -0.39 -17.11 8.19
CA THR A 134 -1.44 -18.02 7.71
C THR A 134 -2.83 -17.69 8.26
N ASP A 135 -3.00 -16.54 8.91
CA ASP A 135 -4.22 -16.11 9.60
C ASP A 135 -5.04 -15.05 8.82
N ILE A 136 -4.77 -14.86 7.52
CA ILE A 136 -5.53 -13.92 6.67
C ILE A 136 -6.87 -14.56 6.31
N THR A 137 -7.94 -14.00 6.83
CA THR A 137 -9.30 -14.54 6.67
C THR A 137 -9.99 -14.14 5.37
N SER A 138 -9.49 -13.11 4.67
CA SER A 138 -10.05 -12.62 3.41
C SER A 138 -9.70 -13.47 2.19
N LEU A 139 -8.75 -14.40 2.33
CA LEU A 139 -8.22 -15.25 1.28
C LEU A 139 -8.20 -16.71 1.69
N THR A 140 -8.26 -17.61 0.73
CA THR A 140 -8.17 -19.06 0.96
C THR A 140 -6.72 -19.51 0.87
N TYR A 141 -6.21 -20.13 1.93
CA TYR A 141 -4.87 -20.70 1.94
C TYR A 141 -4.88 -22.07 1.26
N LYS A 142 -4.01 -22.26 0.28
CA LYS A 142 -3.91 -23.48 -0.51
C LYS A 142 -2.48 -23.99 -0.62
N LYS A 143 -2.36 -25.27 -0.94
CA LYS A 143 -1.10 -25.94 -1.23
C LYS A 143 -1.17 -26.52 -2.63
N VAL A 144 -0.17 -26.25 -3.44
CA VAL A 144 -0.04 -26.74 -4.82
C VAL A 144 1.32 -27.38 -5.03
N THR A 145 1.43 -28.16 -6.09
CA THR A 145 2.71 -28.75 -6.51
C THR A 145 3.09 -28.08 -7.84
N ASP A 146 4.29 -27.54 -7.92
CA ASP A 146 4.79 -26.91 -9.14
C ASP A 146 5.19 -27.95 -10.21
N GLY A 147 5.55 -27.48 -11.40
CA GLY A 147 5.97 -28.34 -12.51
C GLY A 147 7.23 -29.14 -12.26
N LYS A 148 8.01 -28.85 -11.20
CA LYS A 148 9.19 -29.60 -10.76
C LYS A 148 8.88 -30.58 -9.62
N GLY A 149 7.64 -30.63 -9.14
CA GLY A 149 7.23 -31.47 -8.02
C GLY A 149 7.45 -30.83 -6.64
N ALA A 150 7.86 -29.56 -6.58
CA ALA A 150 8.00 -28.86 -5.30
C ALA A 150 6.63 -28.39 -4.78
N SER A 151 6.43 -28.54 -3.48
CA SER A 151 5.19 -28.11 -2.82
C SER A 151 5.27 -26.68 -2.39
N ILE A 152 4.29 -25.87 -2.80
CA ILE A 152 4.17 -24.46 -2.50
C ILE A 152 2.85 -24.22 -1.79
N SER A 153 2.89 -23.40 -0.75
CA SER A 153 1.70 -23.04 0.01
C SER A 153 1.57 -21.52 0.06
N GLY A 154 0.35 -21.03 -0.05
CA GLY A 154 0.06 -19.60 -0.01
C GLY A 154 -1.42 -19.33 -0.17
N TYR A 155 -1.77 -18.06 -0.15
CA TYR A 155 -3.13 -17.58 -0.38
C TYR A 155 -3.45 -17.53 -1.86
N ASP A 156 -4.56 -18.12 -2.25
CA ASP A 156 -5.04 -18.13 -3.61
C ASP A 156 -5.52 -16.74 -4.03
N ILE A 157 -4.78 -16.12 -4.94
CA ILE A 157 -5.12 -14.85 -5.55
C ILE A 157 -5.29 -14.96 -7.07
N THR A 158 -5.45 -16.16 -7.57
CA THR A 158 -5.75 -16.46 -8.97
C THR A 158 -6.92 -15.69 -9.45
N ASN A 159 -7.35 -15.14 -10.31
CA ASN A 159 -8.53 -14.34 -10.69
C ASN A 159 -8.93 -13.19 -9.74
N LYS A 160 -8.11 -12.84 -8.76
CA LYS A 160 -8.39 -11.69 -7.88
C LYS A 160 -7.91 -10.40 -8.54
N SER A 161 -8.65 -9.32 -8.35
CA SER A 161 -8.29 -7.98 -8.83
C SER A 161 -8.77 -6.92 -7.87
N GLY A 162 -8.14 -5.74 -7.93
CA GLY A 162 -8.47 -4.61 -7.07
C GLY A 162 -7.83 -4.71 -5.70
N LEU A 163 -8.42 -4.04 -4.72
CA LEU A 163 -7.91 -3.90 -3.38
C LEU A 163 -8.35 -5.06 -2.49
N ILE A 164 -7.41 -5.78 -1.94
CA ILE A 164 -7.63 -6.90 -1.00
C ILE A 164 -7.09 -6.50 0.36
N THR A 165 -7.91 -6.63 1.40
CA THR A 165 -7.48 -6.41 2.79
C THR A 165 -6.69 -7.62 3.27
N LEU A 166 -5.42 -7.42 3.61
CA LEU A 166 -4.57 -8.46 4.21
C LEU A 166 -4.67 -8.41 5.74
N PHE A 167 -4.49 -7.23 6.32
CA PHE A 167 -4.67 -7.01 7.75
C PHE A 167 -5.67 -5.88 7.97
N ASN A 168 -6.55 -6.11 8.93
CA ASN A 168 -7.55 -5.16 9.35
C ASN A 168 -7.36 -4.87 10.84
N ASN A 169 -7.00 -3.63 11.16
CA ASN A 169 -6.85 -3.18 12.55
C ASN A 169 -5.83 -4.04 13.36
N LYS A 170 -4.69 -4.36 12.74
CA LYS A 170 -3.62 -5.12 13.41
C LYS A 170 -2.83 -4.18 14.33
N GLU A 171 -2.56 -4.62 15.54
CA GLU A 171 -1.80 -3.86 16.54
C GLU A 171 -0.29 -4.04 16.36
N ILE A 172 0.46 -2.94 16.60
CA ILE A 172 1.92 -2.90 16.70
C ILE A 172 2.32 -2.54 18.12
#